data_04d4164055b825288c8af1cc8bd030b4
#
_entry.id   04d4164055b825288c8af1cc8bd030b4
#
_cell.length_a   1.000
_cell.length_b   1.000
_cell.length_c   1.000
_cell.angle_alpha   90.00
_cell.angle_beta   90.00
_cell.angle_gamma   90.00
#
_symmetry.space_group_name_H-M   'P 1'
#
loop_
_entity.id
_entity.type
_entity.pdbx_description
1 polymer ?
#
loop_
_entity_poly.entity_id
_entity_poly.type
_entity_poly.pdbx_seq_one_letter_code
_entity_poly.pdbx_strand_id
1 'polypeptide(L)'
;MKKILALVAVAALVAFAAPALAANPFMDVPMNHWAYDAISQLAASGVINGYPDATYKGNQPMTRYEMATIVARALAVVDMTKASKQDVEMLKRLVVEFKDELDALGVKVENIDERLAVMEERLGGWQFWGEFRMDTKIGNNDNVYDDTGAYRNPYGFGGERDVNLNRYRIYMRKYINDTTMFQARIGGSDAVFQRYWVQTQLPWDITLKVGNQYIDWEDELGFYVDNEPFAGDVTRTGFMFSKSWGMADLWFFVGHQDKGATQWTDSSGKTYDATTDATLAALRADFNFNEKFRFGVMAYMDDADDDAYTLTRKDWSDANLYMANFTVNFTPAVAFKGAYYMQDIDWATGAQNYLGQNRDDSPKAYRAIVDVSQEAFGFTSLWLEYAHMDQDYIGGGPVAWFTSDMAYDNYGAPLLINRMAGPFDYDETTVMFVRAKQKWNDKWATFQRYVNAEFDAVGKDDTTNMTFGVEYWLNPAVRFELVYDKVDYGTGTNQKYFDDDSLIRLRTHVYF
;
A
#
# COMPACT_ATOMS: atom_id res chain seq x y z
N MET A 1 12.51 31.50 -5.83
CA MET A 1 11.75 32.13 -4.74
C MET A 1 10.39 31.49 -4.52
N LYS A 2 9.57 31.19 -5.56
CA LYS A 2 8.27 30.52 -5.40
C LYS A 2 8.39 29.11 -4.80
N LYS A 3 9.39 28.32 -5.19
CA LYS A 3 9.65 26.96 -4.67
C LYS A 3 10.00 26.94 -3.17
N ILE A 4 10.74 27.94 -2.69
CA ILE A 4 11.10 28.07 -1.27
C ILE A 4 9.90 28.55 -0.44
N LEU A 5 9.03 29.40 -1.01
CA LEU A 5 7.82 29.84 -0.34
C LEU A 5 6.80 28.70 -0.12
N ALA A 6 6.69 27.77 -1.07
CA ALA A 6 5.83 26.58 -0.92
C ALA A 6 6.33 25.66 0.21
N LEU A 7 7.64 25.43 0.27
CA LEU A 7 8.25 24.64 1.36
C LEU A 7 8.08 25.30 2.73
N VAL A 8 8.23 26.64 2.78
CA VAL A 8 8.02 27.42 4.00
C VAL A 8 6.55 27.46 4.39
N ALA A 9 5.59 27.49 3.44
CA ALA A 9 4.17 27.43 3.71
C ALA A 9 3.75 26.07 4.29
N VAL A 10 4.28 24.97 3.76
CA VAL A 10 4.06 23.63 4.30
C VAL A 10 4.69 23.49 5.70
N ALA A 11 5.90 24.00 5.90
CA ALA A 11 6.54 24.01 7.21
C ALA A 11 5.80 24.88 8.23
N ALA A 12 5.23 26.02 7.79
CA ALA A 12 4.43 26.90 8.66
C ALA A 12 3.09 26.28 9.06
N LEU A 13 2.42 25.55 8.14
CA LEU A 13 1.18 24.80 8.45
C LEU A 13 1.41 23.69 9.51
N VAL A 14 2.58 23.05 9.46
CA VAL A 14 3.00 22.05 10.44
C VAL A 14 3.28 22.67 11.82
N ALA A 15 3.71 23.93 11.88
CA ALA A 15 4.10 24.60 13.13
C ALA A 15 2.91 25.10 13.99
N PHE A 16 1.68 25.15 13.45
CA PHE A 16 0.50 25.68 14.16
C PHE A 16 -0.34 24.62 14.92
N ALA A 17 0.03 23.35 14.87
CA ALA A 17 -0.69 22.29 15.55
C ALA A 17 -0.07 22.00 16.93
N ALA A 18 -0.66 22.52 17.99
CA ALA A 18 -0.24 22.21 19.37
C ALA A 18 -0.77 20.83 19.80
N PRO A 19 0.03 19.99 20.46
CA PRO A 19 -0.36 18.63 20.81
C PRO A 19 -1.23 18.59 22.08
N ALA A 20 -2.26 17.74 22.06
CA ALA A 20 -2.89 17.21 23.25
C ALA A 20 -2.24 15.86 23.57
N LEU A 21 -1.39 15.81 24.58
CA LEU A 21 -0.73 14.58 25.04
C LEU A 21 -1.77 13.64 25.66
N ALA A 22 -1.91 12.45 25.11
CA ALA A 22 -2.63 11.35 25.77
C ALA A 22 -1.83 10.93 27.02
N ALA A 23 -2.43 11.06 28.21
CA ALA A 23 -1.78 10.71 29.46
C ALA A 23 -1.59 9.20 29.57
N ASN A 24 -0.38 8.77 29.95
CA ASN A 24 -0.10 7.39 30.33
C ASN A 24 -1.02 6.98 31.50
N PRO A 25 -1.75 5.86 31.41
CA PRO A 25 -2.62 5.41 32.50
C PRO A 25 -1.84 4.98 33.75
N PHE A 26 -0.53 4.67 33.64
CA PHE A 26 0.29 4.18 34.76
C PHE A 26 1.53 5.06 34.98
N MET A 27 1.72 5.50 36.19
CA MET A 27 2.80 6.45 36.57
C MET A 27 4.18 5.78 36.67
N ASP A 28 4.24 4.45 36.79
CA ASP A 28 5.46 3.67 36.99
C ASP A 28 5.97 2.94 35.73
N VAL A 29 5.33 3.15 34.58
CA VAL A 29 5.81 2.64 33.29
C VAL A 29 6.47 3.78 32.51
N PRO A 30 7.81 3.81 32.38
CA PRO A 30 8.51 4.85 31.65
C PRO A 30 8.12 4.87 30.16
N MET A 31 8.00 6.04 29.55
CA MET A 31 7.66 6.19 28.13
C MET A 31 8.66 5.50 27.18
N ASN A 32 9.89 5.31 27.61
CA ASN A 32 10.90 4.60 26.84
C ASN A 32 10.99 3.10 27.16
N HIS A 33 10.05 2.56 27.92
CA HIS A 33 10.01 1.13 28.21
C HIS A 33 9.46 0.37 27.01
N TRP A 34 10.11 -0.72 26.60
CA TRP A 34 9.75 -1.52 25.44
C TRP A 34 8.29 -2.01 25.42
N ALA A 35 7.65 -2.18 26.58
CA ALA A 35 6.28 -2.63 26.72
C ALA A 35 5.27 -1.48 26.88
N TYR A 36 5.70 -0.22 26.82
CA TYR A 36 4.85 0.96 27.11
C TYR A 36 3.59 0.98 26.25
N ASP A 37 3.74 0.83 24.92
CA ASP A 37 2.62 0.88 23.97
C ASP A 37 1.67 -0.29 24.13
N ALA A 38 2.20 -1.50 24.35
CA ALA A 38 1.40 -2.69 24.56
C ALA A 38 0.57 -2.58 25.86
N ILE A 39 1.18 -2.08 26.94
CA ILE A 39 0.48 -1.86 28.23
C ILE A 39 -0.57 -0.77 28.08
N SER A 40 -0.27 0.32 27.36
CA SER A 40 -1.22 1.40 27.11
C SER A 40 -2.42 0.94 26.30
N GLN A 41 -2.21 0.14 25.25
CA GLN A 41 -3.27 -0.45 24.43
C GLN A 41 -4.15 -1.42 25.24
N LEU A 42 -3.54 -2.29 26.03
CA LEU A 42 -4.28 -3.22 26.88
C LEU A 42 -5.06 -2.50 27.98
N ALA A 43 -4.55 -1.39 28.48
CA ALA A 43 -5.27 -0.54 29.44
C ALA A 43 -6.45 0.19 28.76
N ALA A 44 -6.23 0.75 27.57
CA ALA A 44 -7.28 1.42 26.80
C ALA A 44 -8.42 0.47 26.41
N SER A 45 -8.10 -0.80 26.12
CA SER A 45 -9.10 -1.85 25.85
C SER A 45 -9.77 -2.44 27.11
N GLY A 46 -9.35 -2.01 28.30
CA GLY A 46 -9.92 -2.48 29.57
C GLY A 46 -9.45 -3.86 30.01
N VAL A 47 -8.48 -4.45 29.35
CA VAL A 47 -7.89 -5.76 29.73
C VAL A 47 -7.03 -5.60 30.98
N ILE A 48 -6.26 -4.52 31.09
CA ILE A 48 -5.41 -4.21 32.23
C ILE A 48 -5.92 -2.92 32.90
N ASN A 49 -6.16 -2.97 34.21
CA ASN A 49 -6.61 -1.80 34.96
C ASN A 49 -5.54 -1.24 35.93
N GLY A 50 -4.41 -1.93 36.09
CA GLY A 50 -3.41 -1.60 37.09
C GLY A 50 -3.91 -1.73 38.54
N TYR A 51 -3.17 -1.15 39.45
CA TYR A 51 -3.49 -1.12 40.85
C TYR A 51 -4.25 0.18 41.23
N PRO A 52 -4.94 0.23 42.41
CA PRO A 52 -5.69 1.43 42.83
C PRO A 52 -4.85 2.68 42.99
N ASP A 53 -3.54 2.55 43.11
CA ASP A 53 -2.57 3.62 43.19
C ASP A 53 -2.10 4.18 41.84
N ALA A 54 -2.78 3.79 40.74
CA ALA A 54 -2.45 4.15 39.37
C ALA A 54 -1.06 3.65 38.91
N THR A 55 -0.61 2.51 39.44
CA THR A 55 0.62 1.85 39.04
C THR A 55 0.36 0.54 38.31
N TYR A 56 1.32 0.10 37.52
CA TYR A 56 1.31 -1.19 36.81
C TYR A 56 2.07 -2.27 37.60
N LYS A 57 3.13 -1.89 38.32
CA LYS A 57 4.03 -2.74 39.12
C LYS A 57 4.69 -3.86 38.33
N GLY A 58 5.26 -3.55 37.17
CA GLY A 58 5.81 -4.51 36.22
C GLY A 58 6.90 -5.45 36.74
N ASN A 59 7.50 -5.15 37.88
CA ASN A 59 8.52 -6.00 38.54
C ASN A 59 7.94 -6.84 39.69
N GLN A 60 6.65 -6.73 39.99
CA GLN A 60 6.01 -7.50 41.06
C GLN A 60 5.48 -8.85 40.50
N PRO A 61 5.73 -9.98 41.18
CA PRO A 61 5.08 -11.25 40.85
C PRO A 61 3.55 -11.13 40.91
N MET A 62 2.88 -11.62 39.88
CA MET A 62 1.42 -11.64 39.79
C MET A 62 0.85 -12.91 40.45
N THR A 63 -0.25 -12.77 41.16
CA THR A 63 -0.98 -13.92 41.69
C THR A 63 -1.80 -14.63 40.60
N ARG A 64 -2.17 -15.89 40.80
CA ARG A 64 -3.07 -16.63 39.90
C ARG A 64 -4.43 -15.93 39.73
N TYR A 65 -4.96 -15.31 40.78
CA TYR A 65 -6.23 -14.58 40.73
C TYR A 65 -6.12 -13.29 39.89
N GLU A 66 -5.03 -12.56 39.99
CA GLU A 66 -4.79 -11.40 39.14
C GLU A 66 -4.66 -11.78 37.68
N MET A 67 -3.94 -12.87 37.37
CA MET A 67 -3.81 -13.41 36.02
C MET A 67 -5.18 -13.86 35.48
N ALA A 68 -5.96 -14.62 36.25
CA ALA A 68 -7.29 -15.07 35.86
C ALA A 68 -8.23 -13.88 35.59
N THR A 69 -8.13 -12.80 36.36
CA THR A 69 -8.90 -11.57 36.15
C THR A 69 -8.52 -10.91 34.80
N ILE A 70 -7.25 -10.88 34.44
CA ILE A 70 -6.78 -10.38 33.13
C ILE A 70 -7.30 -11.27 32.01
N VAL A 71 -7.20 -12.60 32.15
CA VAL A 71 -7.73 -13.56 31.16
C VAL A 71 -9.24 -13.38 30.99
N ALA A 72 -10.01 -13.25 32.07
CA ALA A 72 -11.45 -13.00 32.00
C ALA A 72 -11.80 -11.72 31.24
N ARG A 73 -11.07 -10.63 31.48
CA ARG A 73 -11.26 -9.36 30.74
C ARG A 73 -10.84 -9.48 29.29
N ALA A 74 -9.70 -10.11 29.00
CA ALA A 74 -9.26 -10.36 27.64
C ALA A 74 -10.33 -11.15 26.86
N LEU A 75 -10.92 -12.20 27.45
CA LEU A 75 -12.00 -12.97 26.86
C LEU A 75 -13.27 -12.15 26.60
N ALA A 76 -13.56 -11.17 27.46
CA ALA A 76 -14.71 -10.26 27.28
C ALA A 76 -14.51 -9.25 26.16
N VAL A 77 -13.27 -8.86 25.86
CA VAL A 77 -12.93 -7.82 24.88
C VAL A 77 -12.51 -8.41 23.52
N VAL A 78 -12.02 -9.68 23.51
CA VAL A 78 -11.61 -10.34 22.26
C VAL A 78 -12.79 -10.49 21.33
N ASP A 79 -12.67 -9.90 20.16
CA ASP A 79 -13.59 -10.16 19.06
C ASP A 79 -13.28 -11.54 18.46
N MET A 80 -14.02 -12.55 18.96
CA MET A 80 -13.83 -13.94 18.55
C MET A 80 -14.05 -14.18 17.07
N THR A 81 -14.70 -13.25 16.37
CA THR A 81 -14.90 -13.34 14.92
C THR A 81 -13.65 -12.98 14.13
N LYS A 82 -12.69 -12.29 14.76
CA LYS A 82 -11.42 -11.86 14.16
C LYS A 82 -10.21 -12.63 14.66
N ALA A 83 -10.39 -13.46 15.69
CA ALA A 83 -9.31 -14.26 16.26
C ALA A 83 -8.86 -15.36 15.29
N SER A 84 -7.56 -15.57 15.16
CA SER A 84 -7.02 -16.71 14.41
C SER A 84 -7.27 -18.03 15.16
N LYS A 85 -7.23 -19.17 14.44
CA LYS A 85 -7.31 -20.50 15.08
C LYS A 85 -6.24 -20.66 16.17
N GLN A 86 -5.05 -20.11 15.94
CA GLN A 86 -3.93 -20.18 16.87
C GLN A 86 -4.20 -19.35 18.14
N ASP A 87 -4.83 -18.18 18.00
CA ASP A 87 -5.25 -17.35 19.12
C ASP A 87 -6.35 -18.02 19.93
N VAL A 88 -7.31 -18.66 19.26
CA VAL A 88 -8.39 -19.42 19.88
C VAL A 88 -7.84 -20.61 20.66
N GLU A 89 -6.91 -21.37 20.11
CA GLU A 89 -6.25 -22.48 20.81
C GLU A 89 -5.44 -22.01 22.00
N MET A 90 -4.76 -20.88 21.89
CA MET A 90 -4.03 -20.27 23.02
C MET A 90 -5.00 -19.85 24.12
N LEU A 91 -6.12 -19.20 23.76
CA LEU A 91 -7.17 -18.81 24.71
C LEU A 91 -7.79 -20.04 25.38
N LYS A 92 -8.07 -21.11 24.65
CA LYS A 92 -8.55 -22.39 25.23
C LYS A 92 -7.58 -22.92 26.28
N ARG A 93 -6.29 -22.95 26.01
CA ARG A 93 -5.27 -23.38 26.99
C ARG A 93 -5.28 -22.50 28.25
N LEU A 94 -5.40 -21.18 28.09
CA LEU A 94 -5.49 -20.26 29.22
C LEU A 94 -6.79 -20.49 30.03
N VAL A 95 -7.92 -20.70 29.36
CA VAL A 95 -9.20 -21.01 30.03
C VAL A 95 -9.12 -22.31 30.82
N VAL A 96 -8.50 -23.35 30.27
CA VAL A 96 -8.30 -24.63 30.95
C VAL A 96 -7.35 -24.48 32.15
N GLU A 97 -6.25 -23.73 32.00
CA GLU A 97 -5.27 -23.51 33.07
C GLU A 97 -5.86 -22.71 34.23
N PHE A 98 -6.72 -21.74 33.96
CA PHE A 98 -7.33 -20.86 34.96
C PHE A 98 -8.80 -21.16 35.26
N LYS A 99 -9.27 -22.39 34.96
CA LYS A 99 -10.69 -22.77 35.06
C LYS A 99 -11.28 -22.50 36.46
N ASP A 100 -10.58 -22.94 37.48
CA ASP A 100 -11.07 -22.81 38.85
C ASP A 100 -11.17 -21.36 39.30
N GLU A 101 -10.21 -20.51 38.91
CA GLU A 101 -10.19 -19.09 39.20
C GLU A 101 -11.26 -18.33 38.40
N LEU A 102 -11.48 -18.71 37.12
CA LEU A 102 -12.53 -18.13 36.28
C LEU A 102 -13.92 -18.45 36.81
N ASP A 103 -14.16 -19.70 37.20
CA ASP A 103 -15.42 -20.11 37.82
C ASP A 103 -15.67 -19.37 39.15
N ALA A 104 -14.62 -19.16 39.95
CA ALA A 104 -14.71 -18.37 41.19
C ALA A 104 -15.02 -16.88 40.91
N LEU A 105 -14.64 -16.33 39.73
CA LEU A 105 -14.98 -15.01 39.26
C LEU A 105 -16.37 -14.93 38.57
N GLY A 106 -17.11 -16.06 38.50
CA GLY A 106 -18.43 -16.12 37.88
C GLY A 106 -18.41 -16.10 36.34
N VAL A 107 -17.26 -16.38 35.73
CA VAL A 107 -17.13 -16.53 34.27
C VAL A 107 -17.60 -17.93 33.90
N LYS A 108 -18.69 -18.04 33.12
CA LYS A 108 -19.21 -19.34 32.65
C LYS A 108 -18.33 -19.91 31.54
N VAL A 109 -17.33 -20.69 31.91
CA VAL A 109 -16.36 -21.30 30.97
C VAL A 109 -17.08 -22.19 29.95
N GLU A 110 -18.13 -22.94 30.35
CA GLU A 110 -18.94 -23.76 29.44
C GLU A 110 -19.54 -22.98 28.27
N ASN A 111 -20.00 -21.74 28.51
CA ASN A 111 -20.53 -20.89 27.45
C ASN A 111 -19.44 -20.43 26.42
N ILE A 112 -18.19 -20.39 26.82
CA ILE A 112 -17.07 -20.07 25.94
C ILE A 112 -16.76 -21.24 25.02
N ASP A 113 -16.70 -22.46 25.59
CA ASP A 113 -16.47 -23.67 24.81
C ASP A 113 -17.61 -23.95 23.82
N GLU A 114 -18.88 -23.75 24.20
CA GLU A 114 -20.03 -23.87 23.30
C GLU A 114 -19.98 -22.84 22.16
N ARG A 115 -19.65 -21.61 22.46
CA ARG A 115 -19.52 -20.54 21.42
C ARG A 115 -18.38 -20.82 20.46
N LEU A 116 -17.25 -21.32 20.95
CA LEU A 116 -16.10 -21.74 20.15
C LEU A 116 -16.45 -22.94 19.26
N ALA A 117 -17.11 -23.95 19.80
CA ALA A 117 -17.55 -25.13 19.05
C ALA A 117 -18.55 -24.77 17.95
N VAL A 118 -19.52 -23.92 18.23
CA VAL A 118 -20.48 -23.40 17.23
C VAL A 118 -19.81 -22.63 16.12
N MET A 119 -18.76 -21.84 16.43
CA MET A 119 -18.01 -21.11 15.41
C MET A 119 -17.19 -22.06 14.53
N GLU A 120 -16.51 -23.03 15.13
CA GLU A 120 -15.78 -24.07 14.37
C GLU A 120 -16.71 -24.89 13.47
N GLU A 121 -17.90 -25.26 13.95
CA GLU A 121 -18.88 -26.01 13.18
C GLU A 121 -19.51 -25.20 12.05
N ARG A 122 -19.91 -23.95 12.32
CA ARG A 122 -20.60 -23.11 11.34
C ARG A 122 -19.70 -22.61 10.22
N LEU A 123 -18.45 -22.27 10.50
CA LEU A 123 -17.51 -21.74 9.52
C LEU A 123 -16.59 -22.82 8.93
N GLY A 124 -16.57 -24.03 9.48
CA GLY A 124 -15.73 -25.13 9.01
C GLY A 124 -14.24 -24.74 8.98
N GLY A 125 -13.80 -23.84 9.88
CA GLY A 125 -12.44 -23.29 9.93
C GLY A 125 -12.12 -22.25 8.85
N TRP A 126 -13.12 -21.71 8.16
CA TRP A 126 -12.95 -20.56 7.28
C TRP A 126 -12.90 -19.27 8.09
N GLN A 127 -12.00 -18.39 7.69
CA GLN A 127 -11.89 -17.00 8.16
C GLN A 127 -12.30 -16.07 7.03
N PHE A 128 -13.14 -15.10 7.33
CA PHE A 128 -13.58 -14.07 6.38
C PHE A 128 -13.31 -12.71 6.97
N TRP A 129 -12.83 -11.79 6.13
CA TRP A 129 -12.70 -10.37 6.45
C TRP A 129 -12.82 -9.59 5.15
N GLY A 130 -13.01 -8.31 5.24
CA GLY A 130 -13.19 -7.54 4.02
C GLY A 130 -13.20 -6.05 4.21
N GLU A 131 -13.38 -5.37 3.10
CA GLU A 131 -13.52 -3.93 3.04
C GLU A 131 -14.58 -3.52 2.03
N PHE A 132 -15.31 -2.50 2.40
CA PHE A 132 -16.27 -1.80 1.56
C PHE A 132 -15.92 -0.32 1.54
N ARG A 133 -15.84 0.29 0.36
CA ARG A 133 -15.45 1.68 0.21
C ARG A 133 -16.34 2.39 -0.80
N MET A 134 -17.03 3.41 -0.34
CA MET A 134 -17.91 4.25 -1.14
C MET A 134 -17.35 5.67 -1.18
N ASP A 135 -17.26 6.24 -2.36
CA ASP A 135 -16.83 7.60 -2.60
C ASP A 135 -18.00 8.46 -3.09
N THR A 136 -18.10 9.65 -2.50
CA THR A 136 -18.89 10.76 -3.06
C THR A 136 -17.90 11.83 -3.49
N LYS A 137 -17.91 12.16 -4.78
CA LYS A 137 -16.98 13.09 -5.40
C LYS A 137 -17.72 14.31 -5.92
N ILE A 138 -17.12 15.48 -5.76
CA ILE A 138 -17.58 16.75 -6.33
C ILE A 138 -16.35 17.37 -7.00
N GLY A 139 -16.37 17.50 -8.32
CA GLY A 139 -15.32 18.14 -9.11
C GLY A 139 -15.70 19.56 -9.49
N ASN A 140 -14.73 20.28 -10.03
CA ASN A 140 -14.95 21.66 -10.50
C ASN A 140 -15.11 21.74 -12.03
N ASN A 141 -14.75 20.70 -12.75
CA ASN A 141 -14.82 20.67 -14.21
C ASN A 141 -16.07 19.91 -14.70
N ASP A 142 -16.99 20.65 -15.35
CA ASP A 142 -18.24 20.12 -15.91
C ASP A 142 -18.02 19.42 -17.25
N ASN A 143 -16.95 19.78 -17.97
CA ASN A 143 -16.69 19.30 -19.31
C ASN A 143 -15.83 18.04 -19.27
N VAL A 144 -16.48 16.90 -19.45
CA VAL A 144 -15.80 15.61 -19.57
C VAL A 144 -15.03 15.51 -20.88
N TYR A 145 -15.54 16.17 -21.93
CA TYR A 145 -14.94 16.16 -23.26
C TYR A 145 -14.84 17.60 -23.79
N ASP A 146 -13.73 17.90 -24.43
CA ASP A 146 -13.58 19.17 -25.15
C ASP A 146 -14.34 19.17 -26.49
N ASP A 147 -14.32 20.31 -27.20
CA ASP A 147 -14.98 20.47 -28.50
C ASP A 147 -14.41 19.53 -29.59
N THR A 148 -13.26 18.90 -29.35
CA THR A 148 -12.66 17.89 -30.23
C THR A 148 -13.05 16.45 -29.84
N GLY A 149 -13.79 16.28 -28.74
CA GLY A 149 -14.15 15.00 -28.17
C GLY A 149 -13.05 14.33 -27.31
N ALA A 150 -12.01 15.07 -26.95
CA ALA A 150 -10.97 14.57 -26.06
C ALA A 150 -11.43 14.66 -24.60
N TYR A 151 -11.12 13.61 -23.84
CA TYR A 151 -11.44 13.54 -22.40
C TYR A 151 -10.50 14.45 -21.60
N ARG A 152 -11.07 15.33 -20.77
CA ARG A 152 -10.33 16.38 -20.08
C ARG A 152 -10.39 16.36 -18.56
N ASN A 153 -11.29 15.56 -17.99
CA ASN A 153 -11.42 15.49 -16.53
C ASN A 153 -10.36 14.58 -15.89
N PRO A 154 -9.40 15.11 -15.14
CA PRO A 154 -8.31 14.32 -14.57
C PRO A 154 -8.77 13.30 -13.51
N TYR A 155 -9.89 13.54 -12.85
CA TYR A 155 -10.40 12.65 -11.78
C TYR A 155 -11.32 11.52 -12.27
N GLY A 156 -11.50 11.39 -13.57
CA GLY A 156 -12.10 10.21 -14.18
C GLY A 156 -13.60 10.00 -13.96
N PHE A 157 -14.38 11.06 -13.60
CA PHE A 157 -15.84 10.95 -13.49
C PHE A 157 -16.55 11.97 -14.36
N GLY A 158 -17.72 11.57 -14.87
CA GLY A 158 -18.54 12.41 -15.76
C GLY A 158 -19.42 13.39 -14.99
N GLY A 159 -19.23 14.68 -15.21
CA GLY A 159 -20.02 15.74 -14.61
C GLY A 159 -19.48 16.24 -13.27
N GLU A 160 -20.23 17.15 -12.63
CA GLU A 160 -19.84 17.79 -11.38
C GLU A 160 -19.83 16.86 -10.16
N ARG A 161 -20.56 15.76 -10.22
CA ARG A 161 -20.81 14.90 -9.05
C ARG A 161 -20.81 13.43 -9.43
N ASP A 162 -20.22 12.62 -8.56
CA ASP A 162 -20.24 11.17 -8.67
C ASP A 162 -20.41 10.52 -7.29
N VAL A 163 -21.19 9.44 -7.24
CA VAL A 163 -21.33 8.59 -6.06
C VAL A 163 -21.13 7.16 -6.52
N ASN A 164 -20.02 6.57 -6.14
CA ASN A 164 -19.68 5.24 -6.61
C ASN A 164 -19.17 4.31 -5.49
N LEU A 165 -19.35 3.02 -5.74
CA LEU A 165 -18.72 1.96 -4.98
C LEU A 165 -17.28 1.82 -5.49
N ASN A 166 -16.37 2.52 -4.82
CA ASN A 166 -14.96 2.55 -5.22
C ASN A 166 -14.27 1.20 -5.02
N ARG A 167 -14.63 0.49 -3.93
CA ARG A 167 -14.03 -0.81 -3.63
C ARG A 167 -14.95 -1.67 -2.80
N TYR A 168 -15.06 -2.94 -3.16
CA TYR A 168 -15.47 -3.97 -2.23
C TYR A 168 -14.58 -5.18 -2.41
N ARG A 169 -14.15 -5.77 -1.31
CA ARG A 169 -13.27 -6.92 -1.27
C ARG A 169 -13.67 -7.83 -0.12
N ILE A 170 -13.77 -9.10 -0.40
CA ILE A 170 -13.95 -10.13 0.59
C ILE A 170 -12.73 -11.03 0.50
N TYR A 171 -12.05 -11.18 1.61
CA TYR A 171 -10.95 -12.11 1.76
C TYR A 171 -11.45 -13.34 2.48
N MET A 172 -10.96 -14.49 2.06
CA MET A 172 -11.23 -15.77 2.73
C MET A 172 -9.94 -16.54 2.91
N ARG A 173 -9.82 -17.23 4.04
CA ARG A 173 -8.69 -18.09 4.36
C ARG A 173 -9.20 -19.36 5.00
N LYS A 174 -8.53 -20.48 4.70
CA LYS A 174 -8.73 -21.75 5.37
C LYS A 174 -7.40 -22.44 5.58
N TYR A 175 -7.12 -22.84 6.81
CA TYR A 175 -6.02 -23.75 7.11
C TYR A 175 -6.50 -25.17 6.81
N ILE A 176 -5.80 -25.86 5.91
CA ILE A 176 -6.07 -27.25 5.52
C ILE A 176 -5.44 -28.18 6.55
N ASN A 177 -4.24 -27.83 6.99
CA ASN A 177 -3.51 -28.46 8.08
C ASN A 177 -2.48 -27.45 8.65
N ASP A 178 -1.60 -27.89 9.56
CA ASP A 178 -0.63 -27.02 10.25
C ASP A 178 0.40 -26.38 9.30
N THR A 179 0.61 -26.93 8.12
CA THR A 179 1.61 -26.45 7.15
C THR A 179 0.99 -25.86 5.89
N THR A 180 -0.31 -26.06 5.67
CA THR A 180 -0.96 -25.73 4.40
C THR A 180 -2.20 -24.89 4.60
N MET A 181 -2.28 -23.76 3.89
CA MET A 181 -3.48 -22.92 3.85
C MET A 181 -3.88 -22.56 2.43
N PHE A 182 -5.16 -22.31 2.25
CA PHE A 182 -5.73 -21.64 1.08
C PHE A 182 -6.13 -20.21 1.46
N GLN A 183 -5.87 -19.26 0.57
CA GLN A 183 -6.35 -17.88 0.69
C GLN A 183 -6.85 -17.37 -0.64
N ALA A 184 -7.92 -16.57 -0.61
CA ALA A 184 -8.45 -15.92 -1.78
C ALA A 184 -9.00 -14.53 -1.46
N ARG A 185 -9.11 -13.69 -2.50
CA ARG A 185 -9.79 -12.40 -2.48
C ARG A 185 -10.79 -12.34 -3.63
N ILE A 186 -12.02 -12.02 -3.30
CA ILE A 186 -13.09 -11.72 -4.25
C ILE A 186 -13.31 -10.20 -4.24
N GLY A 187 -13.49 -9.61 -5.39
CA GLY A 187 -13.77 -8.18 -5.52
C GLY A 187 -13.95 -7.77 -6.98
N GLY A 188 -14.08 -6.44 -7.20
CA GLY A 188 -14.31 -5.88 -8.52
C GLY A 188 -15.79 -5.89 -8.93
N SER A 189 -16.15 -5.21 -10.02
CA SER A 189 -17.53 -5.06 -10.50
C SER A 189 -18.24 -6.40 -10.70
N ASP A 190 -17.49 -7.44 -11.07
CA ASP A 190 -18.03 -8.74 -11.46
C ASP A 190 -17.94 -9.79 -10.35
N ALA A 191 -17.52 -9.39 -9.13
CA ALA A 191 -17.36 -10.27 -7.98
C ALA A 191 -16.48 -11.51 -8.29
N VAL A 192 -15.39 -11.31 -9.00
CA VAL A 192 -14.48 -12.37 -9.42
C VAL A 192 -13.38 -12.63 -8.42
N PHE A 193 -12.79 -13.82 -8.47
CA PHE A 193 -11.54 -14.10 -7.77
C PHE A 193 -10.41 -13.28 -8.38
N GLN A 194 -10.00 -12.23 -7.66
CA GLN A 194 -8.89 -11.37 -8.08
C GLN A 194 -7.54 -11.96 -7.72
N ARG A 195 -7.46 -12.68 -6.61
CA ARG A 195 -6.26 -13.33 -6.09
C ARG A 195 -6.68 -14.62 -5.38
N TYR A 196 -5.94 -15.70 -5.58
CA TYR A 196 -6.18 -16.97 -4.91
C TYR A 196 -4.93 -17.84 -4.97
N TRP A 197 -4.56 -18.44 -3.85
CA TRP A 197 -3.38 -19.31 -3.78
C TRP A 197 -3.51 -20.34 -2.67
N VAL A 198 -2.72 -21.40 -2.84
CA VAL A 198 -2.39 -22.34 -1.76
C VAL A 198 -0.96 -22.03 -1.32
N GLN A 199 -0.75 -21.95 -0.01
CA GLN A 199 0.59 -21.84 0.58
C GLN A 199 0.85 -23.07 1.43
N THR A 200 2.05 -23.65 1.31
CA THR A 200 2.47 -24.81 2.08
C THR A 200 3.96 -24.74 2.43
N GLN A 201 4.34 -25.42 3.51
CA GLN A 201 5.75 -25.60 3.88
C GLN A 201 6.31 -26.86 3.22
N LEU A 202 7.42 -26.68 2.51
CA LEU A 202 8.22 -27.76 1.95
C LEU A 202 9.36 -28.14 2.92
N PRO A 203 10.05 -29.28 2.70
CA PRO A 203 11.30 -29.57 3.41
C PRO A 203 12.29 -28.41 3.33
N TRP A 204 13.19 -28.34 4.34
CA TRP A 204 14.21 -27.29 4.48
C TRP A 204 13.64 -25.88 4.75
N ASP A 205 12.46 -25.80 5.36
CA ASP A 205 11.80 -24.52 5.71
C ASP A 205 11.55 -23.59 4.50
N ILE A 206 11.30 -24.19 3.34
CA ILE A 206 10.91 -23.45 2.15
C ILE A 206 9.39 -23.27 2.15
N THR A 207 8.92 -22.04 2.05
CA THR A 207 7.50 -21.75 1.81
C THR A 207 7.23 -21.74 0.32
N LEU A 208 6.29 -22.56 -0.12
CA LEU A 208 5.76 -22.56 -1.48
C LEU A 208 4.37 -21.92 -1.50
N LYS A 209 4.15 -20.97 -2.38
CA LYS A 209 2.85 -20.39 -2.68
C LYS A 209 2.54 -20.59 -4.16
N VAL A 210 1.37 -21.19 -4.45
CA VAL A 210 0.95 -21.53 -5.82
C VAL A 210 -0.43 -20.94 -6.10
N GLY A 211 -0.56 -20.20 -7.18
CA GLY A 211 -1.84 -19.60 -7.59
C GLY A 211 -1.68 -18.21 -8.17
N ASN A 212 -2.81 -17.50 -8.24
CA ASN A 212 -2.84 -16.12 -8.70
C ASN A 212 -2.53 -15.19 -7.52
N GLN A 213 -1.35 -14.58 -7.53
CA GLN A 213 -0.80 -13.84 -6.41
C GLN A 213 -0.31 -12.46 -6.83
N TYR A 214 -0.24 -11.59 -5.84
CA TYR A 214 0.18 -10.22 -5.98
C TYR A 214 1.67 -10.09 -5.71
N ILE A 215 2.34 -9.34 -6.55
CA ILE A 215 3.76 -9.03 -6.44
C ILE A 215 3.88 -7.52 -6.43
N ASP A 216 3.98 -6.96 -5.23
CA ASP A 216 4.18 -5.55 -4.96
C ASP A 216 5.21 -5.45 -3.84
N TRP A 217 6.45 -5.72 -4.22
CA TRP A 217 7.52 -5.85 -3.26
C TRP A 217 8.05 -4.51 -2.76
N GLU A 218 7.81 -3.42 -3.48
CA GLU A 218 8.15 -2.08 -3.01
C GLU A 218 7.28 -1.64 -1.84
N ASP A 219 5.96 -1.91 -1.89
CA ASP A 219 5.05 -1.63 -0.77
C ASP A 219 5.42 -2.46 0.46
N GLU A 220 5.70 -3.76 0.28
CA GLU A 220 6.15 -4.63 1.36
C GLU A 220 7.44 -4.13 2.04
N LEU A 221 8.32 -3.46 1.30
CA LEU A 221 9.55 -2.85 1.81
C LEU A 221 9.30 -1.47 2.43
N GLY A 222 8.10 -0.91 2.27
CA GLY A 222 7.72 0.40 2.77
C GLY A 222 8.39 1.54 2.00
N PHE A 223 8.50 1.41 0.69
CA PHE A 223 9.07 2.44 -0.17
C PHE A 223 8.06 3.48 -0.64
N TYR A 224 6.76 3.28 -0.41
CA TYR A 224 5.77 4.30 -0.68
C TYR A 224 4.65 4.34 0.37
N VAL A 225 4.02 5.48 0.48
CA VAL A 225 2.88 5.74 1.40
C VAL A 225 1.59 6.04 0.66
N ASP A 226 1.68 6.30 -0.63
CA ASP A 226 0.59 6.54 -1.57
C ASP A 226 0.71 5.52 -2.73
N ASN A 227 0.29 5.87 -3.93
CA ASN A 227 0.33 4.99 -5.11
C ASN A 227 1.48 5.44 -6.03
N GLU A 228 2.71 5.10 -5.67
CA GLU A 228 3.91 5.51 -6.41
C GLU A 228 4.88 4.36 -6.72
N PRO A 229 4.42 3.22 -7.30
CA PRO A 229 5.31 2.11 -7.64
C PRO A 229 6.25 2.46 -8.79
N PHE A 230 7.53 2.13 -8.64
CA PHE A 230 8.56 2.28 -9.68
C PHE A 230 8.94 0.93 -10.29
N ALA A 231 8.89 -0.16 -9.51
CA ALA A 231 9.22 -1.50 -9.96
C ALA A 231 8.01 -2.30 -10.46
N GLY A 232 6.86 -2.08 -9.90
CA GLY A 232 5.63 -2.70 -10.39
C GLY A 232 4.69 -3.18 -9.30
N ASP A 233 3.42 -3.15 -9.65
CA ASP A 233 2.27 -3.68 -8.90
C ASP A 233 1.53 -4.65 -9.81
N VAL A 234 1.85 -5.94 -9.73
CA VAL A 234 1.30 -6.93 -10.65
C VAL A 234 0.66 -8.11 -9.95
N THR A 235 -0.33 -8.70 -10.61
CA THR A 235 -0.94 -9.97 -10.20
C THR A 235 -0.64 -11.01 -11.27
N ARG A 236 -0.05 -12.15 -10.91
CA ARG A 236 0.32 -13.23 -11.82
C ARG A 236 0.00 -14.59 -11.23
N THR A 237 -0.37 -15.54 -12.09
CA THR A 237 -0.53 -16.94 -11.72
C THR A 237 0.83 -17.62 -11.83
N GLY A 238 1.26 -18.29 -10.76
CA GLY A 238 2.57 -18.92 -10.74
C GLY A 238 2.94 -19.53 -9.40
N PHE A 239 4.23 -19.77 -9.27
CA PHE A 239 4.87 -20.39 -8.12
C PHE A 239 5.80 -19.39 -7.45
N MET A 240 5.62 -19.17 -6.16
CA MET A 240 6.55 -18.38 -5.36
C MET A 240 7.18 -19.27 -4.30
N PHE A 241 8.48 -19.27 -4.25
CA PHE A 241 9.29 -19.91 -3.23
C PHE A 241 9.90 -18.83 -2.35
N SER A 242 9.83 -19.02 -1.04
CA SER A 242 10.49 -18.11 -0.11
C SER A 242 11.15 -18.87 1.02
N LYS A 243 12.27 -18.30 1.50
CA LYS A 243 13.02 -18.87 2.62
C LYS A 243 13.77 -17.76 3.35
N SER A 244 13.68 -17.80 4.69
CA SER A 244 14.55 -17.01 5.56
C SER A 244 15.77 -17.82 5.97
N TRP A 245 16.96 -17.26 5.85
CA TRP A 245 18.22 -17.89 6.19
C TRP A 245 19.16 -16.92 6.92
N GLY A 246 19.17 -16.98 8.24
CA GLY A 246 19.96 -16.08 9.06
C GLY A 246 19.51 -14.62 8.90
N MET A 247 20.37 -13.78 8.33
CA MET A 247 20.07 -12.38 8.04
C MET A 247 19.41 -12.17 6.67
N ALA A 248 19.30 -13.21 5.83
CA ALA A 248 18.81 -13.11 4.46
C ALA A 248 17.41 -13.69 4.34
N ASP A 249 16.53 -12.94 3.73
CA ASP A 249 15.20 -13.38 3.30
C ASP A 249 15.18 -13.41 1.77
N LEU A 250 14.78 -14.55 1.19
CA LEU A 250 14.83 -14.80 -0.25
C LEU A 250 13.45 -15.13 -0.78
N TRP A 251 13.08 -14.55 -1.92
CA TRP A 251 11.88 -14.89 -2.68
C TRP A 251 12.25 -15.13 -4.15
N PHE A 252 11.68 -16.16 -4.72
CA PHE A 252 11.73 -16.43 -6.14
C PHE A 252 10.33 -16.70 -6.64
N PHE A 253 9.91 -16.01 -7.68
CA PHE A 253 8.63 -16.19 -8.34
C PHE A 253 8.87 -16.56 -9.80
N VAL A 254 8.05 -17.48 -10.31
CA VAL A 254 7.90 -17.73 -11.74
C VAL A 254 6.42 -17.93 -12.05
N GLY A 255 5.93 -17.23 -13.04
CA GLY A 255 4.54 -17.31 -13.43
C GLY A 255 4.32 -16.89 -14.87
N HIS A 256 3.22 -17.35 -15.41
CA HIS A 256 2.82 -17.05 -16.77
C HIS A 256 1.45 -16.37 -16.77
N GLN A 257 1.26 -15.46 -17.69
CA GLN A 257 -0.02 -14.86 -17.97
C GLN A 257 -0.40 -15.16 -19.41
N ASP A 258 -1.38 -16.03 -19.57
CA ASP A 258 -2.08 -16.25 -20.84
C ASP A 258 -3.35 -15.38 -20.82
N LYS A 259 -3.32 -14.26 -21.47
CA LYS A 259 -4.51 -13.45 -21.75
C LYS A 259 -4.68 -13.42 -23.26
N GLY A 260 -5.74 -14.06 -23.72
CA GLY A 260 -6.15 -14.00 -25.12
C GLY A 260 -6.25 -12.55 -25.62
N ALA A 261 -6.15 -12.39 -26.93
CA ALA A 261 -6.16 -11.10 -27.61
C ALA A 261 -7.27 -10.18 -27.12
N THR A 262 -6.89 -9.07 -26.52
CA THR A 262 -7.82 -7.96 -26.24
C THR A 262 -7.78 -7.05 -27.48
N GLN A 263 -8.88 -6.96 -28.20
CA GLN A 263 -8.97 -6.04 -29.34
C GLN A 263 -9.25 -4.63 -28.85
N TRP A 264 -8.42 -3.69 -29.24
CA TRP A 264 -8.65 -2.28 -29.06
C TRP A 264 -8.69 -1.59 -30.41
N THR A 265 -9.66 -0.71 -30.63
CA THR A 265 -9.81 0.05 -31.88
C THR A 265 -9.54 1.52 -31.57
N ASP A 266 -8.59 2.13 -32.28
CA ASP A 266 -8.28 3.54 -32.13
C ASP A 266 -9.35 4.44 -32.80
N SER A 267 -9.24 5.76 -32.58
CA SER A 267 -10.16 6.75 -33.16
C SER A 267 -10.12 6.80 -34.70
N SER A 268 -9.11 6.19 -35.36
CA SER A 268 -9.01 6.06 -36.80
C SER A 268 -9.71 4.82 -37.35
N GLY A 269 -10.28 3.97 -36.46
CA GLY A 269 -10.92 2.71 -36.80
C GLY A 269 -9.96 1.54 -37.01
N LYS A 270 -8.67 1.69 -36.66
CA LYS A 270 -7.68 0.63 -36.73
C LYS A 270 -7.74 -0.23 -35.48
N THR A 271 -8.02 -1.51 -35.67
CA THR A 271 -8.10 -2.48 -34.58
C THR A 271 -6.72 -3.09 -34.30
N TYR A 272 -6.42 -3.20 -33.05
CA TYR A 272 -5.17 -3.73 -32.50
C TYR A 272 -5.50 -4.90 -31.57
N ASP A 273 -4.84 -6.03 -31.78
CA ASP A 273 -4.90 -7.17 -30.88
C ASP A 273 -3.75 -7.02 -29.86
N ALA A 274 -4.05 -6.80 -28.61
CA ALA A 274 -3.05 -6.84 -27.55
C ALA A 274 -3.09 -8.25 -26.93
N THR A 275 -2.19 -9.11 -27.31
CA THR A 275 -1.92 -10.33 -26.54
C THR A 275 -0.99 -10.00 -25.40
N THR A 276 -1.20 -10.62 -24.25
CA THR A 276 -0.39 -10.41 -23.05
C THR A 276 0.22 -11.74 -22.57
N ASP A 277 0.58 -12.61 -23.51
CA ASP A 277 1.34 -13.80 -23.21
C ASP A 277 2.75 -13.42 -22.78
N ALA A 278 3.02 -13.57 -21.49
CA ALA A 278 4.31 -13.25 -20.94
C ALA A 278 4.64 -14.14 -19.74
N THR A 279 5.89 -14.54 -19.64
CA THR A 279 6.44 -15.25 -18.50
C THR A 279 7.23 -14.28 -17.63
N LEU A 280 6.81 -14.12 -16.38
CA LEU A 280 7.53 -13.33 -15.40
C LEU A 280 8.35 -14.26 -14.50
N ALA A 281 9.66 -14.04 -14.46
CA ALA A 281 10.51 -14.51 -13.38
C ALA A 281 10.90 -13.33 -12.51
N ALA A 282 10.75 -13.46 -11.17
CA ALA A 282 11.13 -12.41 -10.26
C ALA A 282 11.95 -12.97 -9.09
N LEU A 283 12.93 -12.21 -8.66
CA LEU A 283 13.83 -12.53 -7.56
C LEU A 283 13.88 -11.34 -6.59
N ARG A 284 13.82 -11.63 -5.29
CA ARG A 284 14.07 -10.66 -4.22
C ARG A 284 14.98 -11.28 -3.18
N ALA A 285 15.94 -10.51 -2.71
CA ALA A 285 16.79 -10.87 -1.58
C ALA A 285 16.93 -9.66 -0.66
N ASP A 286 16.49 -9.81 0.58
CA ASP A 286 16.62 -8.80 1.63
C ASP A 286 17.67 -9.27 2.65
N PHE A 287 18.57 -8.38 3.02
CA PHE A 287 19.62 -8.61 4.03
C PHE A 287 19.37 -7.69 5.23
N ASN A 288 18.91 -8.28 6.31
CA ASN A 288 18.64 -7.60 7.59
C ASN A 288 19.90 -7.70 8.49
N PHE A 289 20.83 -6.77 8.32
CA PHE A 289 22.11 -6.81 9.09
C PHE A 289 21.88 -6.54 10.56
N ASN A 290 21.00 -5.63 10.88
CA ASN A 290 20.58 -5.28 12.24
C ASN A 290 19.34 -4.38 12.17
N GLU A 291 18.82 -3.93 13.32
CA GLU A 291 17.66 -3.05 13.42
C GLU A 291 17.85 -1.68 12.72
N LYS A 292 19.12 -1.27 12.50
CA LYS A 292 19.45 0.04 11.92
C LYS A 292 19.68 0.00 10.43
N PHE A 293 20.06 -1.15 9.87
CA PHE A 293 20.43 -1.22 8.46
C PHE A 293 19.88 -2.47 7.77
N ARG A 294 19.16 -2.24 6.71
CA ARG A 294 18.68 -3.25 5.76
C ARG A 294 19.15 -2.87 4.36
N PHE A 295 19.50 -3.87 3.57
CA PHE A 295 19.80 -3.75 2.14
C PHE A 295 19.00 -4.81 1.39
N GLY A 296 18.53 -4.51 0.18
CA GLY A 296 17.80 -5.45 -0.65
C GLY A 296 18.13 -5.30 -2.13
N VAL A 297 17.95 -6.40 -2.86
CA VAL A 297 18.00 -6.40 -4.33
C VAL A 297 16.77 -7.12 -4.87
N MET A 298 16.27 -6.64 -6.00
CA MET A 298 15.16 -7.27 -6.73
C MET A 298 15.47 -7.30 -8.22
N ALA A 299 14.93 -8.31 -8.90
CA ALA A 299 14.93 -8.40 -10.33
C ALA A 299 13.56 -8.87 -10.80
N TYR A 300 13.04 -8.25 -11.84
CA TYR A 300 11.89 -8.69 -12.61
C TYR A 300 12.34 -8.90 -14.03
N MET A 301 12.11 -10.09 -14.55
CA MET A 301 12.44 -10.48 -15.92
C MET A 301 11.14 -10.90 -16.59
N ASP A 302 10.68 -10.09 -17.53
CA ASP A 302 9.44 -10.32 -18.27
C ASP A 302 9.80 -10.71 -19.70
N ASP A 303 9.56 -11.97 -20.01
CA ASP A 303 9.80 -12.58 -21.33
C ASP A 303 8.45 -12.76 -22.01
N ALA A 304 8.24 -11.99 -23.05
CA ALA A 304 7.00 -12.00 -23.80
C ALA A 304 7.15 -12.79 -25.08
N ASP A 305 6.10 -13.54 -25.42
CA ASP A 305 6.06 -14.27 -26.69
C ASP A 305 6.18 -13.30 -27.88
N ASP A 306 7.07 -13.58 -28.82
CA ASP A 306 7.37 -12.74 -30.00
C ASP A 306 6.11 -12.31 -30.77
N ASP A 307 5.06 -13.14 -30.75
CA ASP A 307 3.77 -12.85 -31.38
C ASP A 307 2.86 -11.95 -30.50
N ALA A 308 3.14 -11.85 -29.20
CA ALA A 308 2.30 -11.15 -28.25
C ALA A 308 2.39 -9.62 -28.38
N TYR A 309 3.47 -9.11 -28.92
CA TYR A 309 3.76 -7.68 -29.00
C TYR A 309 3.75 -7.09 -30.40
N THR A 310 3.47 -7.87 -31.44
CA THR A 310 3.46 -7.41 -32.84
C THR A 310 2.43 -6.34 -33.15
N LEU A 311 1.63 -5.90 -32.18
CA LEU A 311 0.50 -5.05 -32.44
C LEU A 311 0.52 -3.71 -31.68
N THR A 312 1.26 -2.79 -32.24
CA THR A 312 0.90 -1.37 -32.36
C THR A 312 1.07 -0.46 -31.17
N ARG A 313 1.44 -0.92 -30.01
CA ARG A 313 1.71 -0.03 -28.87
C ARG A 313 3.04 -0.28 -28.18
N LYS A 314 3.78 -1.30 -28.58
CA LYS A 314 5.06 -1.58 -27.97
C LYS A 314 6.17 -1.55 -28.98
N ASP A 315 7.06 -0.68 -28.71
CA ASP A 315 8.31 -0.61 -29.40
C ASP A 315 9.37 -1.55 -28.78
N TRP A 316 8.95 -2.49 -27.87
CA TRP A 316 9.87 -3.44 -27.22
C TRP A 316 9.27 -4.85 -27.13
N SER A 317 10.13 -5.87 -27.12
CA SER A 317 9.80 -7.28 -26.91
C SER A 317 10.01 -7.71 -25.46
N ASP A 318 11.18 -7.53 -24.93
CA ASP A 318 11.54 -7.90 -23.57
C ASP A 318 11.87 -6.69 -22.73
N ALA A 319 11.57 -6.77 -21.45
CA ALA A 319 11.96 -5.72 -20.56
C ALA A 319 12.24 -6.28 -19.16
N ASN A 320 13.45 -6.07 -18.69
CA ASN A 320 13.90 -6.46 -17.38
C ASN A 320 14.00 -5.23 -16.46
N LEU A 321 13.77 -5.42 -15.19
CA LEU A 321 13.98 -4.39 -14.17
C LEU A 321 14.81 -4.95 -13.03
N TYR A 322 15.82 -4.20 -12.65
CA TYR A 322 16.68 -4.49 -11.50
C TYR A 322 16.58 -3.35 -10.50
N MET A 323 16.47 -3.69 -9.23
CA MET A 323 16.41 -2.70 -8.13
C MET A 323 17.41 -3.08 -7.04
N ALA A 324 18.11 -2.07 -6.56
CA ALA A 324 18.84 -2.13 -5.30
C ALA A 324 18.25 -1.11 -4.33
N ASN A 325 18.06 -1.50 -3.08
CA ASN A 325 17.45 -0.64 -2.08
C ASN A 325 18.15 -0.76 -0.72
N PHE A 326 18.00 0.27 0.08
CA PHE A 326 18.47 0.25 1.46
C PHE A 326 17.57 1.06 2.39
N THR A 327 17.60 0.72 3.66
CA THR A 327 16.95 1.50 4.73
C THR A 327 17.96 1.66 5.88
N VAL A 328 18.14 2.90 6.33
CA VAL A 328 18.94 3.25 7.52
C VAL A 328 18.03 3.86 8.56
N ASN A 329 17.82 3.19 9.67
CA ASN A 329 17.08 3.71 10.82
C ASN A 329 18.05 4.45 11.75
N PHE A 330 18.04 5.77 11.73
CA PHE A 330 18.84 6.59 12.65
C PHE A 330 18.32 6.45 14.09
N THR A 331 17.00 6.41 14.20
CA THR A 331 16.24 6.12 15.42
C THR A 331 15.02 5.27 15.05
N PRO A 332 14.26 4.70 15.99
CA PRO A 332 12.99 4.04 15.68
C PRO A 332 11.98 4.95 14.98
N ALA A 333 12.12 6.26 15.12
CA ALA A 333 11.21 7.25 14.57
C ALA A 333 11.74 7.99 13.33
N VAL A 334 12.97 7.76 12.90
CA VAL A 334 13.59 8.47 11.77
C VAL A 334 14.38 7.49 10.92
N ALA A 335 13.96 7.33 9.67
CA ALA A 335 14.64 6.50 8.69
C ALA A 335 15.03 7.30 7.43
N PHE A 336 16.11 6.88 6.81
CA PHE A 336 16.45 7.24 5.43
C PHE A 336 16.39 5.98 4.57
N LYS A 337 15.67 6.09 3.46
CA LYS A 337 15.49 5.00 2.50
C LYS A 337 16.00 5.44 1.14
N GLY A 338 16.61 4.55 0.41
CA GLY A 338 17.04 4.79 -0.97
C GLY A 338 16.77 3.59 -1.85
N ALA A 339 16.40 3.85 -3.08
CA ALA A 339 16.23 2.86 -4.11
C ALA A 339 16.82 3.35 -5.43
N TYR A 340 17.45 2.44 -6.14
CA TYR A 340 17.99 2.64 -7.48
C TYR A 340 17.45 1.55 -8.39
N TYR A 341 16.95 1.94 -9.55
CA TYR A 341 16.32 1.09 -10.53
C TYR A 341 17.09 1.21 -11.84
N MET A 342 17.21 0.10 -12.54
CA MET A 342 17.74 0.02 -13.89
C MET A 342 16.84 -0.91 -14.70
N GLN A 343 16.45 -0.48 -15.87
CA GLN A 343 15.75 -1.31 -16.83
C GLN A 343 16.72 -1.77 -17.93
N ASP A 344 16.39 -2.85 -18.56
CA ASP A 344 17.05 -3.40 -19.76
C ASP A 344 15.92 -3.76 -20.72
N ILE A 345 15.79 -2.96 -21.79
CA ILE A 345 14.62 -2.96 -22.65
C ILE A 345 15.07 -3.28 -24.07
N ASP A 346 14.56 -4.37 -24.62
CA ASP A 346 14.75 -4.73 -26.03
C ASP A 346 13.74 -3.96 -26.91
N TRP A 347 14.17 -2.78 -27.37
CA TRP A 347 13.37 -1.97 -28.27
C TRP A 347 13.30 -2.57 -29.68
N ALA A 348 12.14 -2.45 -30.32
CA ALA A 348 11.98 -2.88 -31.72
C ALA A 348 12.98 -2.16 -32.63
N THR A 349 13.46 -2.86 -33.66
CA THR A 349 14.43 -2.30 -34.61
C THR A 349 13.92 -1.02 -35.25
N GLY A 350 14.62 0.09 -35.02
CA GLY A 350 14.27 1.40 -35.53
C GLY A 350 13.26 2.18 -34.66
N ALA A 351 12.96 1.69 -33.49
CA ALA A 351 12.17 2.44 -32.50
C ALA A 351 12.89 3.74 -32.14
N GLN A 352 12.18 4.85 -32.28
CA GLN A 352 12.68 6.19 -31.98
C GLN A 352 11.75 6.87 -31.00
N ASN A 353 12.31 7.73 -30.15
CA ASN A 353 11.53 8.63 -29.33
C ASN A 353 10.88 9.74 -30.18
N TYR A 354 10.06 10.57 -29.58
CA TYR A 354 9.36 11.68 -30.25
C TYR A 354 10.32 12.75 -30.87
N LEU A 355 11.59 12.77 -30.47
CA LEU A 355 12.63 13.62 -31.06
C LEU A 355 13.33 12.97 -32.27
N GLY A 356 12.96 11.75 -32.64
CA GLY A 356 13.61 10.99 -33.70
C GLY A 356 14.97 10.43 -33.31
N GLN A 357 15.27 10.32 -32.02
CA GLN A 357 16.49 9.72 -31.48
C GLN A 357 16.25 8.24 -31.17
N ASN A 358 17.31 7.46 -31.19
CA ASN A 358 17.22 6.06 -30.71
C ASN A 358 16.85 6.10 -29.20
N ARG A 359 16.00 5.17 -28.80
CA ARG A 359 15.61 5.00 -27.40
C ARG A 359 16.79 4.49 -26.56
N ASP A 360 16.78 4.85 -25.28
CA ASP A 360 17.69 4.28 -24.28
C ASP A 360 17.22 2.89 -23.92
N ASP A 361 18.05 1.88 -24.10
CA ASP A 361 17.82 0.49 -23.74
C ASP A 361 18.07 0.22 -22.23
N SER A 362 18.74 1.13 -21.54
CA SER A 362 19.15 0.97 -20.15
C SER A 362 18.77 2.17 -19.25
N PRO A 363 17.52 2.67 -19.32
CA PRO A 363 17.11 3.81 -18.53
C PRO A 363 17.06 3.50 -17.03
N LYS A 364 17.29 4.52 -16.21
CA LYS A 364 17.44 4.40 -14.77
C LYS A 364 16.44 5.27 -14.04
N ALA A 365 16.20 4.92 -12.78
CA ALA A 365 15.50 5.79 -11.85
C ALA A 365 16.08 5.64 -10.46
N TYR A 366 15.83 6.62 -9.60
CA TYR A 366 16.22 6.54 -8.20
C TYR A 366 15.27 7.33 -7.31
N ARG A 367 15.21 6.89 -6.06
CA ARG A 367 14.40 7.52 -5.00
C ARG A 367 15.28 7.71 -3.76
N ALA A 368 15.10 8.85 -3.10
CA ALA A 368 15.69 9.17 -1.81
C ALA A 368 14.59 9.68 -0.88
N ILE A 369 14.40 9.02 0.26
CA ILE A 369 13.27 9.22 1.14
C ILE A 369 13.74 9.46 2.57
N VAL A 370 13.23 10.51 3.20
CA VAL A 370 13.32 10.74 4.63
C VAL A 370 11.95 10.45 5.25
N ASP A 371 11.87 9.41 6.04
CA ASP A 371 10.65 8.95 6.71
C ASP A 371 10.74 9.25 8.20
N VAL A 372 9.88 10.11 8.68
CA VAL A 372 9.84 10.56 10.09
C VAL A 372 8.47 10.23 10.67
N SER A 373 8.42 9.34 11.64
CA SER A 373 7.19 9.02 12.34
C SER A 373 6.75 10.18 13.27
N GLN A 374 5.47 10.21 13.60
CA GLN A 374 4.91 11.24 14.46
C GLN A 374 5.59 11.33 15.84
N GLU A 375 6.14 10.24 16.34
CA GLU A 375 6.82 10.18 17.63
C GLU A 375 8.06 11.09 17.68
N ALA A 376 8.75 11.28 16.56
CA ALA A 376 9.93 12.14 16.51
C ALA A 376 9.60 13.61 16.79
N PHE A 377 8.49 14.11 16.25
CA PHE A 377 8.05 15.50 16.44
C PHE A 377 6.96 15.66 17.49
N GLY A 378 6.35 14.55 17.94
CA GLY A 378 5.25 14.54 18.93
C GLY A 378 3.88 14.91 18.33
N PHE A 379 3.81 15.56 17.18
CA PHE A 379 2.55 16.05 16.60
C PHE A 379 2.31 15.69 15.14
N THR A 380 3.34 15.40 14.34
CA THR A 380 3.22 15.06 12.92
C THR A 380 4.25 14.04 12.49
N SER A 381 3.87 13.16 11.57
CA SER A 381 4.80 12.41 10.75
C SER A 381 5.19 13.24 9.53
N LEU A 382 6.29 12.90 8.90
CA LEU A 382 6.77 13.55 7.68
C LEU A 382 7.41 12.53 6.75
N TRP A 383 6.99 12.53 5.50
CA TRP A 383 7.61 11.82 4.40
C TRP A 383 8.10 12.85 3.39
N LEU A 384 9.40 12.86 3.15
CA LEU A 384 10.03 13.69 2.14
C LEU A 384 10.68 12.77 1.12
N GLU A 385 10.32 12.93 -0.13
CA GLU A 385 10.85 12.11 -1.20
C GLU A 385 11.33 12.97 -2.36
N TYR A 386 12.48 12.61 -2.89
CA TYR A 386 13.02 13.05 -4.15
C TYR A 386 13.15 11.82 -5.05
N ALA A 387 12.57 11.88 -6.23
CA ALA A 387 12.65 10.82 -7.22
C ALA A 387 13.06 11.39 -8.57
N HIS A 388 13.76 10.57 -9.35
CA HIS A 388 14.16 10.90 -10.70
C HIS A 388 14.02 9.68 -11.60
N MET A 389 13.57 9.88 -12.80
CA MET A 389 13.42 8.90 -13.86
C MET A 389 14.06 9.44 -15.13
N ASP A 390 15.00 8.69 -15.70
CA ASP A 390 15.60 8.99 -16.99
C ASP A 390 14.53 9.00 -18.11
N GLN A 391 14.88 9.59 -19.23
CA GLN A 391 14.12 9.45 -20.46
C GLN A 391 13.99 7.95 -20.82
N ASP A 392 12.87 7.56 -21.39
CA ASP A 392 12.51 6.18 -21.73
C ASP A 392 12.35 5.19 -20.55
N TYR A 393 12.53 5.65 -19.29
CA TYR A 393 12.21 4.83 -18.12
C TYR A 393 10.71 4.57 -18.04
N ILE A 394 10.30 3.29 -18.03
CA ILE A 394 8.91 2.88 -17.91
C ILE A 394 8.56 2.80 -16.43
N GLY A 395 7.89 3.81 -15.91
CA GLY A 395 7.44 3.85 -14.51
C GLY A 395 6.43 2.74 -14.21
N GLY A 396 6.44 2.23 -12.97
CA GLY A 396 5.65 1.05 -12.61
C GLY A 396 6.22 -0.26 -13.16
N GLY A 397 7.36 -0.18 -13.84
CA GLY A 397 8.09 -1.28 -14.46
C GLY A 397 7.46 -1.80 -15.74
N PRO A 398 8.24 -2.46 -16.57
CA PRO A 398 7.79 -3.05 -17.83
C PRO A 398 6.74 -4.15 -17.62
N VAL A 399 6.66 -4.70 -16.43
CA VAL A 399 5.73 -5.75 -16.01
C VAL A 399 4.32 -5.22 -15.72
N ALA A 400 4.21 -3.94 -15.38
CA ALA A 400 2.95 -3.28 -15.04
C ALA A 400 2.45 -2.43 -16.20
N TRP A 401 1.74 -3.01 -17.07
CA TRP A 401 1.29 -2.55 -18.38
C TRP A 401 0.65 -1.18 -18.52
N PHE A 402 0.23 -0.50 -17.48
CA PHE A 402 -0.50 0.76 -17.53
C PHE A 402 -0.30 1.65 -16.30
N THR A 403 0.66 1.34 -15.44
CA THR A 403 0.81 2.04 -14.17
C THR A 403 1.86 3.14 -14.20
N SER A 404 2.61 3.26 -15.28
CA SER A 404 3.70 4.22 -15.39
C SER A 404 3.27 5.68 -15.24
N ASP A 405 2.02 5.98 -15.58
CA ASP A 405 1.49 7.34 -15.54
C ASP A 405 0.67 7.60 -14.27
N MET A 406 0.46 6.57 -13.46
CA MET A 406 -0.35 6.59 -12.26
C MET A 406 0.46 6.75 -10.97
N ALA A 407 1.79 6.85 -11.05
CA ALA A 407 2.59 7.14 -9.88
C ALA A 407 2.17 8.49 -9.28
N TYR A 408 2.03 8.52 -7.96
CA TYR A 408 1.58 9.68 -7.17
C TYR A 408 0.10 10.10 -7.37
N ASP A 409 -0.72 9.34 -8.10
CA ASP A 409 -2.10 9.69 -8.45
C ASP A 409 -3.17 9.29 -7.41
N ASN A 410 -2.82 9.12 -6.18
CA ASN A 410 -3.62 8.51 -5.10
C ASN A 410 -5.13 8.91 -5.07
N TYR A 411 -5.50 10.05 -5.65
CA TYR A 411 -6.86 10.56 -5.73
C TYR A 411 -7.46 10.46 -7.15
N GLY A 412 -6.72 9.91 -8.10
CA GLY A 412 -7.14 9.58 -9.45
C GLY A 412 -6.71 10.59 -10.52
N ALA A 413 -6.06 11.71 -10.16
CA ALA A 413 -5.46 12.60 -11.15
C ALA A 413 -4.09 12.06 -11.59
N PRO A 414 -3.86 11.75 -12.88
CA PRO A 414 -2.60 11.19 -13.35
C PRO A 414 -1.50 12.27 -13.40
N LEU A 415 -0.70 12.36 -12.34
CA LEU A 415 0.25 13.45 -12.14
C LEU A 415 1.44 13.42 -13.10
N LEU A 416 1.83 12.25 -13.60
CA LEU A 416 2.95 12.10 -14.52
C LEU A 416 2.52 12.03 -16.00
N ILE A 417 1.28 12.37 -16.31
CA ILE A 417 0.77 12.28 -17.69
C ILE A 417 1.55 13.18 -18.65
N ASN A 418 2.04 14.33 -18.19
CA ASN A 418 2.87 15.23 -18.99
C ASN A 418 4.24 14.62 -19.33
N ARG A 419 4.66 13.55 -18.66
CA ARG A 419 5.83 12.76 -19.02
C ARG A 419 5.69 12.09 -20.38
N MET A 420 4.46 11.85 -20.82
CA MET A 420 4.18 11.19 -22.10
C MET A 420 4.15 12.19 -23.25
N ALA A 421 5.06 12.06 -24.19
CA ALA A 421 5.04 12.83 -25.45
C ALA A 421 4.19 12.13 -26.52
N GLY A 422 4.03 10.85 -26.42
CA GLY A 422 3.23 9.94 -27.25
C GLY A 422 2.81 8.74 -26.44
N PRO A 423 2.17 7.72 -27.04
CA PRO A 423 1.68 6.58 -26.27
C PRO A 423 2.76 5.83 -25.49
N PHE A 424 4.04 6.02 -25.81
CA PHE A 424 5.16 5.31 -25.17
C PHE A 424 6.45 6.14 -25.10
N ASP A 425 6.37 7.45 -25.29
CA ASP A 425 7.51 8.34 -25.15
C ASP A 425 7.51 8.94 -23.75
N TYR A 426 8.44 8.49 -22.93
CA TYR A 426 8.61 8.94 -21.55
C TYR A 426 9.76 9.94 -21.45
N ASP A 427 9.48 11.11 -20.93
CA ASP A 427 10.47 12.11 -20.68
C ASP A 427 11.25 11.89 -19.39
N GLU A 428 12.43 12.46 -19.33
CA GLU A 428 13.15 12.67 -18.10
C GLU A 428 12.29 13.45 -17.11
N THR A 429 12.14 12.92 -15.91
CA THR A 429 11.19 13.46 -14.93
C THR A 429 11.79 13.47 -13.54
N THR A 430 11.68 14.61 -12.87
CA THR A 430 12.06 14.78 -11.46
C THR A 430 10.83 15.04 -10.62
N VAL A 431 10.66 14.30 -9.52
CA VAL A 431 9.52 14.46 -8.62
C VAL A 431 10.00 14.82 -7.22
N MET A 432 9.37 15.84 -6.64
CA MET A 432 9.43 16.12 -5.21
C MET A 432 8.08 15.79 -4.59
N PHE A 433 8.07 14.89 -3.63
CA PHE A 433 6.87 14.49 -2.90
C PHE A 433 7.02 14.75 -1.40
N VAL A 434 6.03 15.39 -0.81
CA VAL A 434 5.97 15.67 0.62
C VAL A 434 4.62 15.25 1.15
N ARG A 435 4.62 14.48 2.23
CA ARG A 435 3.40 14.15 2.98
C ARG A 435 3.62 14.35 4.47
N ALA A 436 2.67 15.01 5.10
CA ALA A 436 2.59 15.14 6.55
C ALA A 436 1.27 14.54 7.05
N LYS A 437 1.31 13.80 8.14
CA LYS A 437 0.11 13.24 8.77
C LYS A 437 0.16 13.44 10.28
N GLN A 438 -0.96 13.91 10.86
CA GLN A 438 -1.13 14.13 12.27
C GLN A 438 -2.25 13.22 12.80
N LYS A 439 -1.91 12.30 13.67
CA LYS A 439 -2.90 11.57 14.47
C LYS A 439 -3.15 12.33 15.75
N TRP A 440 -4.30 13.00 15.86
CA TRP A 440 -4.65 13.83 17.00
C TRP A 440 -5.13 13.01 18.21
N ASN A 441 -5.83 11.92 17.92
CA ASN A 441 -6.30 10.93 18.89
C ASN A 441 -6.76 9.67 18.13
N ASP A 442 -7.41 8.74 18.82
CA ASP A 442 -7.87 7.48 18.22
C ASP A 442 -8.99 7.66 17.19
N LYS A 443 -9.62 8.82 17.13
CA LYS A 443 -10.74 9.11 16.21
C LYS A 443 -10.39 10.07 15.10
N TRP A 444 -9.43 10.96 15.29
CA TRP A 444 -9.16 12.05 14.36
C TRP A 444 -7.72 12.04 13.87
N ALA A 445 -7.56 12.16 12.57
CA ALA A 445 -6.29 12.47 11.94
C ALA A 445 -6.49 13.51 10.83
N THR A 446 -5.43 14.24 10.52
CA THR A 446 -5.34 15.13 9.36
C THR A 446 -4.09 14.80 8.56
N PHE A 447 -4.11 15.08 7.27
CA PHE A 447 -2.93 14.94 6.44
C PHE A 447 -2.87 16.00 5.35
N GLN A 448 -1.66 16.28 4.90
CA GLN A 448 -1.35 17.16 3.79
C GLN A 448 -0.37 16.44 2.87
N ARG A 449 -0.52 16.66 1.59
CA ARG A 449 0.31 16.08 0.54
C ARG A 449 0.62 17.15 -0.49
N TYR A 450 1.84 17.16 -0.99
CA TYR A 450 2.28 18.01 -2.09
C TYR A 450 3.19 17.22 -3.01
N VAL A 451 2.92 17.28 -4.30
CA VAL A 451 3.75 16.71 -5.36
C VAL A 451 4.12 17.83 -6.33
N ASN A 452 5.37 17.88 -6.77
CA ASN A 452 5.82 18.65 -7.92
C ASN A 452 6.58 17.70 -8.84
N ALA A 453 6.10 17.54 -10.06
CA ALA A 453 6.75 16.80 -11.13
C ALA A 453 7.26 17.78 -12.19
N GLU A 454 8.57 17.78 -12.41
CA GLU A 454 9.27 18.59 -13.40
C GLU A 454 9.62 17.70 -14.61
N PHE A 455 9.39 18.20 -15.83
CA PHE A 455 9.63 17.47 -17.08
C PHE A 455 10.63 18.25 -17.92
N ASP A 456 11.63 17.57 -18.49
CA ASP A 456 12.71 18.22 -19.26
C ASP A 456 12.34 18.51 -20.73
N ALA A 457 11.25 17.93 -21.25
CA ALA A 457 10.85 18.16 -22.63
C ALA A 457 10.47 19.59 -22.94
N VAL A 458 10.91 20.05 -24.11
CA VAL A 458 10.64 21.41 -24.59
C VAL A 458 9.14 21.66 -24.74
N GLY A 459 8.64 22.66 -24.04
CA GLY A 459 7.23 23.08 -24.09
C GLY A 459 6.33 22.36 -23.12
N LYS A 460 6.86 21.50 -22.26
CA LYS A 460 6.14 20.94 -21.11
C LYS A 460 6.34 21.82 -19.88
N ASP A 461 5.31 21.94 -19.09
CA ASP A 461 5.32 22.63 -17.81
C ASP A 461 5.23 21.64 -16.65
N ASP A 462 5.60 22.07 -15.47
CA ASP A 462 5.56 21.26 -14.26
C ASP A 462 4.11 20.89 -13.91
N THR A 463 3.90 19.69 -13.39
CA THR A 463 2.62 19.31 -12.79
C THR A 463 2.73 19.41 -11.28
N THR A 464 1.79 20.08 -10.65
CA THR A 464 1.70 20.15 -9.19
C THR A 464 0.39 19.58 -8.68
N ASN A 465 0.46 18.92 -7.52
CA ASN A 465 -0.72 18.43 -6.83
C ASN A 465 -0.66 18.82 -5.35
N MET A 466 -1.79 19.21 -4.81
CA MET A 466 -1.91 19.62 -3.41
C MET A 466 -3.16 18.96 -2.80
N THR A 467 -2.98 18.25 -1.70
CA THR A 467 -4.05 17.53 -1.02
C THR A 467 -4.15 17.94 0.44
N PHE A 468 -5.38 18.08 0.92
CA PHE A 468 -5.72 18.21 2.34
C PHE A 468 -6.76 17.18 2.70
N GLY A 469 -6.54 16.44 3.79
CA GLY A 469 -7.46 15.42 4.24
C GLY A 469 -7.71 15.43 5.72
N VAL A 470 -8.93 15.02 6.09
CA VAL A 470 -9.37 14.78 7.46
C VAL A 470 -9.93 13.37 7.53
N GLU A 471 -9.44 12.58 8.45
CA GLU A 471 -9.94 11.23 8.74
C GLU A 471 -10.70 11.25 10.08
N TYR A 472 -11.84 10.58 10.11
CA TYR A 472 -12.61 10.36 11.34
C TYR A 472 -12.98 8.89 11.49
N TRP A 473 -12.52 8.26 12.56
CA TRP A 473 -12.86 6.89 12.91
C TRP A 473 -14.06 6.89 13.87
N LEU A 474 -15.22 6.47 13.36
CA LEU A 474 -16.41 6.28 14.20
C LEU A 474 -16.15 5.17 15.23
N ASN A 475 -15.56 4.07 14.75
CA ASN A 475 -15.08 2.93 15.51
C ASN A 475 -13.98 2.23 14.67
N PRO A 476 -13.31 1.18 15.17
CA PRO A 476 -12.24 0.49 14.41
C PRO A 476 -12.68 -0.06 13.04
N ALA A 477 -13.97 -0.30 12.85
CA ALA A 477 -14.51 -0.85 11.60
C ALA A 477 -14.99 0.22 10.60
N VAL A 478 -15.21 1.47 11.01
CA VAL A 478 -15.81 2.51 10.15
C VAL A 478 -15.00 3.79 10.19
N ARG A 479 -14.49 4.19 9.02
CA ARG A 479 -13.74 5.43 8.81
C ARG A 479 -14.45 6.30 7.77
N PHE A 480 -14.53 7.59 8.06
CA PHE A 480 -14.86 8.64 7.11
C PHE A 480 -13.59 9.42 6.76
N GLU A 481 -13.46 9.80 5.51
CA GLU A 481 -12.35 10.62 5.03
C GLU A 481 -12.89 11.72 4.13
N LEU A 482 -12.64 12.97 4.50
CA LEU A 482 -12.93 14.13 3.66
C LEU A 482 -11.61 14.65 3.11
N VAL A 483 -11.54 14.77 1.78
CA VAL A 483 -10.35 15.23 1.06
C VAL A 483 -10.72 16.38 0.13
N TYR A 484 -9.88 17.39 0.12
CA TYR A 484 -9.76 18.36 -0.97
C TYR A 484 -8.44 18.10 -1.69
N ASP A 485 -8.50 17.89 -2.99
CA ASP A 485 -7.36 17.67 -3.86
C ASP A 485 -7.39 18.67 -5.02
N LYS A 486 -6.24 19.20 -5.40
CA LYS A 486 -6.09 20.11 -6.54
C LYS A 486 -4.88 19.68 -7.36
N VAL A 487 -5.08 19.54 -8.66
CA VAL A 487 -4.04 19.31 -9.65
C VAL A 487 -3.93 20.52 -10.59
N ASP A 488 -2.70 20.85 -10.96
CA ASP A 488 -2.35 21.92 -11.90
C ASP A 488 -1.30 21.35 -12.86
N TYR A 489 -1.64 21.27 -14.14
CA TYR A 489 -0.77 20.73 -15.19
C TYR A 489 0.07 21.79 -15.86
N GLY A 490 0.01 23.04 -15.37
CA GLY A 490 0.76 24.18 -15.90
C GLY A 490 0.14 24.79 -17.16
N THR A 491 0.93 25.65 -17.81
CA THR A 491 0.47 26.44 -18.98
C THR A 491 1.17 26.08 -20.29
N GLY A 492 1.91 24.99 -20.31
CA GLY A 492 2.70 24.55 -21.46
C GLY A 492 1.84 24.21 -22.69
N THR A 493 2.44 24.28 -23.88
CA THR A 493 1.78 23.94 -25.15
C THR A 493 1.32 22.49 -25.26
N ASN A 494 1.69 21.66 -24.28
CA ASN A 494 1.36 20.24 -24.20
C ASN A 494 0.39 19.89 -23.07
N GLN A 495 -0.38 20.83 -22.57
CA GLN A 495 -1.59 20.58 -21.76
C GLN A 495 -2.65 19.83 -22.62
N LYS A 496 -2.23 18.69 -23.11
CA LYS A 496 -2.90 17.98 -24.21
C LYS A 496 -3.92 16.98 -23.71
N TYR A 497 -3.77 16.56 -22.44
CA TYR A 497 -4.54 15.43 -21.92
C TYR A 497 -5.61 15.84 -20.92
N PHE A 498 -5.29 16.68 -19.93
CA PHE A 498 -6.20 17.07 -18.86
C PHE A 498 -6.12 18.58 -18.57
N ASP A 499 -7.23 19.12 -18.10
CA ASP A 499 -7.31 20.49 -17.58
C ASP A 499 -6.98 20.51 -16.08
N ASP A 500 -6.54 21.66 -15.58
CA ASP A 500 -6.42 21.90 -14.15
C ASP A 500 -7.76 21.73 -13.48
N ASP A 501 -7.79 21.01 -12.35
CA ASP A 501 -9.04 20.74 -11.67
C ASP A 501 -8.86 20.57 -10.16
N SER A 502 -9.97 20.51 -9.44
CA SER A 502 -10.02 20.21 -8.02
C SER A 502 -11.14 19.24 -7.69
N LEU A 503 -10.91 18.45 -6.66
CA LEU A 503 -11.81 17.41 -6.19
C LEU A 503 -12.12 17.61 -4.70
N ILE A 504 -13.40 17.54 -4.34
CA ILE A 504 -13.80 17.25 -2.97
C ILE A 504 -14.33 15.81 -2.96
N ARG A 505 -13.74 14.97 -2.10
CA ARG A 505 -14.17 13.59 -1.94
C ARG A 505 -14.53 13.30 -0.49
N LEU A 506 -15.74 12.79 -0.27
CA LEU A 506 -16.11 12.13 0.97
C LEU A 506 -16.07 10.62 0.75
N ARG A 507 -15.23 9.93 1.47
CA ARG A 507 -15.10 8.46 1.46
C ARG A 507 -15.64 7.88 2.74
N THR A 508 -16.50 6.87 2.61
CA THR A 508 -16.88 5.97 3.70
C THR A 508 -16.14 4.65 3.48
N HIS A 509 -15.35 4.24 4.46
CA HIS A 509 -14.62 2.99 4.44
C HIS A 509 -15.06 2.11 5.61
N VAL A 510 -15.55 0.93 5.31
CA VAL A 510 -16.01 -0.06 6.29
C VAL A 510 -15.12 -1.31 6.18
N TYR A 511 -14.60 -1.74 7.31
CA TYR A 511 -13.83 -2.97 7.46
C TYR A 511 -14.67 -3.99 8.27
N PHE A 512 -14.67 -5.25 7.89
CA PHE A 512 -15.44 -6.31 8.57
C PHE A 512 -14.71 -7.66 8.52
#